data_ec6b33e59646eccf7931d0f4d916b926
#
_entry.id   ec6b33e59646eccf7931d0f4d916b926
#
_cell.length_a   1.000
_cell.length_b   1.000
_cell.length_c   1.000
_cell.angle_alpha   90.00
_cell.angle_beta   90.00
_cell.angle_gamma   90.00
#
_symmetry.space_group_name_H-M   'P 1'
#
loop_
_entity.id
_entity.type
_entity.pdbx_description
1 polymer ?
#
loop_
_entity_poly.entity_id
_entity_poly.type
_entity_poly.pdbx_seq_one_letter_code
_entity_poly.pdbx_strand_id
1 'polypeptide(L)'
;MRKFTVVFAALAALFTLVSVPAQAADLGVWTGPKDNVRVSIKSCGDSTCGTVVYASPKAEADARKSGLKTLVGQQLLRDFEPTGNGSMRGKVFVPTLKVTLSGTAEFVDARTMKAKGCVLGGLICKAQTWRRIDVQSTASNDRSAG
;
A
#
# COMPACT_ATOMS: atom_id res chain seq x y z
N MET A 1 26.11 2.74 73.18
CA MET A 1 25.62 1.86 72.05
C MET A 1 24.56 2.65 71.30
N ARG A 2 24.95 3.21 70.20
CA ARG A 2 23.99 3.97 69.33
C ARG A 2 23.58 3.05 68.16
N LYS A 3 22.30 2.69 68.10
CA LYS A 3 21.70 1.90 67.02
C LYS A 3 21.41 2.84 65.84
N PHE A 4 22.17 2.72 64.74
CA PHE A 4 21.85 3.39 63.50
C PHE A 4 20.84 2.54 62.74
N THR A 5 19.63 3.06 62.67
CA THR A 5 18.57 2.49 61.81
C THR A 5 18.75 3.05 60.41
N VAL A 6 19.18 2.21 59.45
CA VAL A 6 19.28 2.57 58.05
C VAL A 6 17.91 2.32 57.43
N VAL A 7 17.24 3.41 57.06
CA VAL A 7 15.99 3.38 56.28
C VAL A 7 16.36 3.30 54.82
N PHE A 8 16.16 2.13 54.19
CA PHE A 8 16.22 1.94 52.76
C PHE A 8 14.93 2.46 52.14
N ALA A 9 14.96 3.66 51.53
CA ALA A 9 13.90 4.14 50.66
C ALA A 9 14.03 3.48 49.28
N ALA A 10 13.15 2.53 48.98
CA ALA A 10 13.04 1.91 47.67
C ALA A 10 12.33 2.88 46.75
N LEU A 11 13.08 3.52 45.82
CA LEU A 11 12.51 4.26 44.69
C LEU A 11 12.04 3.24 43.62
N ALA A 12 10.72 3.00 43.59
CA ALA A 12 10.08 2.28 42.51
C ALA A 12 9.96 3.22 41.30
N ALA A 13 10.88 3.09 40.35
CA ALA A 13 10.78 3.76 39.05
C ALA A 13 9.65 3.11 38.24
N LEU A 14 8.51 3.79 38.12
CA LEU A 14 7.47 3.42 37.16
C LEU A 14 7.99 3.72 35.75
N PHE A 15 8.43 2.66 35.04
CA PHE A 15 8.62 2.72 33.61
C PHE A 15 7.25 2.74 32.94
N THR A 16 6.76 3.92 32.58
CA THR A 16 5.63 4.06 31.67
C THR A 16 6.07 3.62 30.28
N LEU A 17 5.61 2.45 29.84
CA LEU A 17 5.76 1.99 28.46
C LEU A 17 4.92 2.92 27.58
N VAL A 18 5.57 3.90 26.94
CA VAL A 18 4.95 4.71 25.90
C VAL A 18 4.82 3.81 24.67
N SER A 19 3.62 3.27 24.45
CA SER A 19 3.29 2.56 23.21
C SER A 19 3.27 3.60 22.09
N VAL A 20 4.33 3.66 21.30
CA VAL A 20 4.36 4.42 20.05
C VAL A 20 3.44 3.69 19.07
N PRO A 21 2.38 4.33 18.54
CA PRO A 21 1.56 3.70 17.52
C PRO A 21 2.44 3.40 16.31
N ALA A 22 2.44 2.14 15.86
CA ALA A 22 3.10 1.76 14.63
C ALA A 22 2.44 2.52 13.49
N GLN A 23 3.12 3.53 12.93
CA GLN A 23 2.62 4.25 11.76
C GLN A 23 2.62 3.29 10.58
N ALA A 24 1.47 3.18 9.90
CA ALA A 24 1.35 2.41 8.69
C ALA A 24 2.39 2.90 7.67
N ALA A 25 3.27 1.99 7.20
CA ALA A 25 4.28 2.35 6.22
C ALA A 25 3.61 2.81 4.92
N ASP A 26 3.89 4.02 4.49
CA ASP A 26 3.43 4.58 3.21
C ASP A 26 4.47 4.26 2.13
N LEU A 27 4.13 3.36 1.24
CA LEU A 27 4.98 2.96 0.12
C LEU A 27 4.79 3.86 -1.12
N GLY A 28 3.98 4.90 -1.01
CA GLY A 28 3.78 5.92 -2.03
C GLY A 28 2.66 5.66 -3.01
N VAL A 29 2.56 6.54 -3.99
CA VAL A 29 1.55 6.46 -5.06
C VAL A 29 2.20 5.97 -6.35
N TRP A 30 1.55 5.04 -6.99
CA TRP A 30 2.05 4.34 -8.18
C TRP A 30 1.06 4.45 -9.32
N THR A 31 1.57 4.67 -10.54
CA THR A 31 0.76 4.72 -11.76
C THR A 31 1.02 3.50 -12.62
N GLY A 32 -0.03 2.97 -13.23
CA GLY A 32 0.04 1.87 -14.17
C GLY A 32 0.62 2.29 -15.53
N PRO A 33 0.87 1.32 -16.43
CA PRO A 33 1.55 1.59 -17.71
C PRO A 33 0.79 2.53 -18.67
N LYS A 34 -0.51 2.74 -18.44
CA LYS A 34 -1.35 3.63 -19.25
C LYS A 34 -1.59 5.01 -18.61
N ASP A 35 -0.99 5.30 -17.46
CA ASP A 35 -1.20 6.50 -16.65
C ASP A 35 -2.68 6.83 -16.34
N ASN A 36 -3.57 5.87 -16.48
CA ASN A 36 -5.01 6.05 -16.33
C ASN A 36 -5.55 5.68 -14.94
N VAL A 37 -4.72 5.07 -14.10
CA VAL A 37 -5.06 4.69 -12.71
C VAL A 37 -3.85 4.93 -11.83
N ARG A 38 -4.08 5.53 -10.64
CA ARG A 38 -3.08 5.70 -9.60
C ARG A 38 -3.51 4.98 -8.35
N VAL A 39 -2.58 4.27 -7.74
CA VAL A 39 -2.81 3.45 -6.55
C VAL A 39 -1.89 3.90 -5.43
N SER A 40 -2.46 4.20 -4.28
CA SER A 40 -1.71 4.43 -3.04
C SER A 40 -1.46 3.09 -2.38
N ILE A 41 -0.19 2.77 -2.13
CA ILE A 41 0.23 1.53 -1.48
C ILE A 41 0.64 1.82 -0.05
N LYS A 42 -0.03 1.18 0.91
CA LYS A 42 0.17 1.40 2.35
C LYS A 42 0.04 0.10 3.12
N SER A 43 0.60 0.06 4.31
CA SER A 43 0.29 -1.01 5.26
C SER A 43 -1.18 -0.97 5.65
N CYS A 44 -1.79 -2.15 5.73
CA CYS A 44 -3.17 -2.38 6.17
C CYS A 44 -3.19 -3.54 7.17
N GLY A 45 -2.96 -3.25 8.45
CA GLY A 45 -2.68 -4.28 9.46
C GLY A 45 -1.28 -4.87 9.25
N ASP A 46 -1.18 -6.19 9.26
CA ASP A 46 0.08 -6.92 9.07
C ASP A 46 0.46 -7.12 7.59
N SER A 47 -0.39 -6.70 6.68
CA SER A 47 -0.20 -6.82 5.24
C SER A 47 -0.08 -5.46 4.55
N THR A 48 0.09 -5.47 3.23
CA THR A 48 0.15 -4.29 2.39
C THR A 48 -1.02 -4.28 1.41
N CYS A 49 -1.67 -3.12 1.28
CA CYS A 49 -2.81 -2.90 0.40
C CYS A 49 -2.56 -1.77 -0.58
N GLY A 50 -3.23 -1.83 -1.72
CA GLY A 50 -3.20 -0.78 -2.73
C GLY A 50 -4.60 -0.32 -3.08
N THR A 51 -4.89 0.96 -2.84
CA THR A 51 -6.20 1.57 -3.08
C THR A 51 -6.11 2.61 -4.18
N VAL A 52 -7.07 2.60 -5.09
CA VAL A 52 -7.15 3.59 -6.18
C VAL A 52 -7.42 4.98 -5.60
N VAL A 53 -6.52 5.92 -5.90
CA VAL A 53 -6.64 7.33 -5.50
C VAL A 53 -6.93 8.26 -6.68
N TYR A 54 -6.74 7.78 -7.90
CA TYR A 54 -7.09 8.48 -9.13
C TYR A 54 -7.44 7.47 -10.22
N ALA A 55 -8.45 7.79 -11.00
CA ALA A 55 -8.80 7.10 -12.24
C ALA A 55 -9.20 8.12 -13.31
N SER A 56 -8.73 7.90 -14.54
CA SER A 56 -9.14 8.74 -15.68
C SER A 56 -10.63 8.56 -15.98
N PRO A 57 -11.27 9.52 -16.65
CA PRO A 57 -12.68 9.39 -17.06
C PRO A 57 -12.98 8.10 -17.83
N LYS A 58 -12.03 7.66 -18.67
CA LYS A 58 -12.14 6.39 -19.38
C LYS A 58 -12.09 5.19 -18.43
N ALA A 59 -11.16 5.17 -17.50
CA ALA A 59 -11.05 4.09 -16.52
C ALA A 59 -12.28 3.99 -15.62
N GLU A 60 -12.84 5.13 -15.20
CA GLU A 60 -14.10 5.20 -14.47
C GLU A 60 -15.28 4.70 -15.30
N ALA A 61 -15.36 5.07 -16.60
CA ALA A 61 -16.40 4.59 -17.49
C ALA A 61 -16.34 3.06 -17.69
N ASP A 62 -15.13 2.50 -17.85
CA ASP A 62 -14.94 1.06 -18.01
C ASP A 62 -15.30 0.31 -16.70
N ALA A 63 -15.00 0.88 -15.55
CA ALA A 63 -15.40 0.33 -14.25
C ALA A 63 -16.93 0.33 -14.08
N ARG A 64 -17.61 1.41 -14.48
CA ARG A 64 -19.09 1.47 -14.46
C ARG A 64 -19.75 0.45 -15.38
N LYS A 65 -19.17 0.20 -16.57
CA LYS A 65 -19.67 -0.87 -17.48
C LYS A 65 -19.62 -2.24 -16.85
N SER A 66 -18.64 -2.48 -15.98
CA SER A 66 -18.55 -3.73 -15.21
C SER A 66 -19.40 -3.72 -13.93
N GLY A 67 -20.17 -2.65 -13.68
CA GLY A 67 -21.11 -2.52 -12.58
C GLY A 67 -20.52 -1.98 -11.27
N LEU A 68 -19.34 -1.39 -11.30
CA LEU A 68 -18.79 -0.63 -10.18
C LEU A 68 -19.35 0.81 -10.23
N LYS A 69 -19.70 1.37 -9.08
CA LYS A 69 -20.13 2.78 -9.00
C LYS A 69 -18.99 3.74 -9.28
N THR A 70 -17.80 3.44 -8.75
CA THR A 70 -16.58 4.20 -8.94
C THR A 70 -15.37 3.27 -8.83
N LEU A 71 -14.30 3.61 -9.52
CA LEU A 71 -13.01 2.94 -9.40
C LEU A 71 -12.17 3.54 -8.27
N VAL A 72 -12.24 4.85 -8.06
CA VAL A 72 -11.58 5.51 -6.94
C VAL A 72 -12.11 4.97 -5.62
N GLY A 73 -11.20 4.65 -4.70
CA GLY A 73 -11.52 3.99 -3.43
C GLY A 73 -11.54 2.47 -3.48
N GLN A 74 -11.50 1.85 -4.67
CA GLN A 74 -11.39 0.39 -4.78
C GLN A 74 -10.01 -0.09 -4.36
N GLN A 75 -9.97 -1.14 -3.56
CA GLN A 75 -8.73 -1.80 -3.16
C GLN A 75 -8.37 -2.85 -4.22
N LEU A 76 -7.36 -2.54 -5.05
CA LEU A 76 -6.89 -3.43 -6.11
C LEU A 76 -5.88 -4.46 -5.60
N LEU A 77 -5.01 -4.06 -4.68
CA LEU A 77 -4.03 -4.95 -4.03
C LEU A 77 -4.51 -5.24 -2.62
N ARG A 78 -4.65 -6.52 -2.28
CA ARG A 78 -5.18 -6.99 -0.99
C ARG A 78 -4.26 -8.03 -0.39
N ASP A 79 -4.02 -7.90 0.90
CA ASP A 79 -3.32 -8.91 1.71
C ASP A 79 -1.94 -9.28 1.12
N PHE A 80 -1.18 -8.28 0.66
CA PHE A 80 0.17 -8.52 0.16
C PHE A 80 1.15 -8.67 1.32
N GLU A 81 1.82 -9.81 1.35
CA GLU A 81 2.80 -10.19 2.37
C GLU A 81 4.17 -10.45 1.72
N PRO A 82 5.27 -10.11 2.40
CA PRO A 82 6.63 -10.41 1.92
C PRO A 82 6.85 -11.92 1.73
N THR A 83 7.54 -12.30 0.66
CA THR A 83 7.87 -13.70 0.35
C THR A 83 9.35 -14.04 0.57
N GLY A 84 10.15 -13.11 1.11
CA GLY A 84 11.55 -13.32 1.46
C GLY A 84 12.58 -12.92 0.40
N ASN A 85 12.19 -12.74 -0.87
CA ASN A 85 13.12 -12.42 -1.98
C ASN A 85 12.93 -10.99 -2.51
N GLY A 86 12.50 -10.03 -1.66
CA GLY A 86 12.18 -8.68 -2.10
C GLY A 86 10.86 -8.58 -2.88
N SER A 87 10.14 -9.67 -3.02
CA SER A 87 8.81 -9.73 -3.61
C SER A 87 7.73 -9.90 -2.54
N MET A 88 6.51 -9.61 -2.94
CA MET A 88 5.31 -9.74 -2.11
C MET A 88 4.28 -10.57 -2.86
N ARG A 89 3.44 -11.30 -2.15
CA ARG A 89 2.34 -12.09 -2.69
C ARG A 89 1.03 -11.73 -2.01
N GLY A 90 -0.03 -11.66 -2.79
CA GLY A 90 -1.37 -11.33 -2.29
C GLY A 90 -2.45 -11.57 -3.32
N LYS A 91 -3.52 -10.81 -3.20
CA LYS A 91 -4.67 -10.85 -4.10
C LYS A 91 -4.76 -9.57 -4.91
N VAL A 92 -5.06 -9.71 -6.19
CA VAL A 92 -5.28 -8.59 -7.13
C VAL A 92 -6.73 -8.61 -7.58
N PHE A 93 -7.44 -7.55 -7.28
CA PHE A 93 -8.79 -7.34 -7.81
C PHE A 93 -8.71 -6.68 -9.19
N VAL A 94 -9.36 -7.27 -10.18
CA VAL A 94 -9.45 -6.75 -11.56
C VAL A 94 -10.86 -6.21 -11.78
N PRO A 95 -11.08 -4.89 -11.71
CA PRO A 95 -12.40 -4.26 -11.71
C PRO A 95 -13.23 -4.58 -12.97
N THR A 96 -12.60 -4.56 -14.14
CA THR A 96 -13.26 -4.79 -15.43
C THR A 96 -13.78 -6.20 -15.61
N LEU A 97 -13.19 -7.16 -14.91
CA LEU A 97 -13.59 -8.58 -14.94
C LEU A 97 -14.34 -9.00 -13.67
N LYS A 98 -14.36 -8.16 -12.64
CA LYS A 98 -14.90 -8.46 -11.29
C LYS A 98 -14.32 -9.74 -10.68
N VAL A 99 -13.08 -10.03 -10.95
CA VAL A 99 -12.39 -11.21 -10.41
C VAL A 99 -11.26 -10.80 -9.49
N THR A 100 -10.97 -11.66 -8.53
CA THR A 100 -9.80 -11.55 -7.67
C THR A 100 -8.84 -12.69 -8.01
N LEU A 101 -7.61 -12.33 -8.32
CA LEU A 101 -6.56 -13.24 -8.76
C LEU A 101 -5.46 -13.34 -7.71
N SER A 102 -4.69 -14.41 -7.73
CA SER A 102 -3.39 -14.42 -7.03
C SER A 102 -2.42 -13.52 -7.77
N GLY A 103 -1.65 -12.74 -7.04
CA GLY A 103 -0.69 -11.80 -7.60
C GLY A 103 0.62 -11.73 -6.82
N THR A 104 1.64 -11.26 -7.52
CA THR A 104 2.94 -10.90 -6.93
C THR A 104 3.28 -9.47 -7.29
N ALA A 105 3.98 -8.79 -6.40
CA ALA A 105 4.56 -7.47 -6.62
C ALA A 105 6.03 -7.50 -6.21
N GLU A 106 6.88 -6.87 -7.00
CA GLU A 106 8.31 -6.76 -6.76
C GLU A 106 8.73 -5.31 -6.96
N PHE A 107 9.32 -4.70 -5.95
CA PHE A 107 9.94 -3.38 -6.06
C PHE A 107 11.34 -3.57 -6.64
N VAL A 108 11.48 -3.30 -7.94
CA VAL A 108 12.75 -3.44 -8.68
C VAL A 108 13.75 -2.38 -8.23
N ASP A 109 13.24 -1.18 -8.00
CA ASP A 109 13.95 -0.03 -7.44
C ASP A 109 12.96 0.92 -6.73
N ALA A 110 13.45 2.06 -6.24
CA ALA A 110 12.63 3.03 -5.51
C ALA A 110 11.48 3.64 -6.35
N ARG A 111 11.51 3.52 -7.68
CA ARG A 111 10.54 4.11 -8.62
C ARG A 111 9.86 3.11 -9.53
N THR A 112 10.26 1.84 -9.50
CA THR A 112 9.77 0.80 -10.42
C THR A 112 9.26 -0.40 -9.65
N MET A 113 8.03 -0.79 -9.90
CA MET A 113 7.40 -1.97 -9.37
C MET A 113 6.88 -2.85 -10.51
N LYS A 114 7.17 -4.13 -10.47
CA LYS A 114 6.55 -5.14 -11.35
C LYS A 114 5.43 -5.83 -10.60
N ALA A 115 4.22 -5.78 -11.15
CA ALA A 115 3.07 -6.50 -10.63
C ALA A 115 2.66 -7.58 -11.62
N LYS A 116 2.36 -8.78 -11.13
CA LYS A 116 1.94 -9.93 -11.92
C LYS A 116 0.71 -10.57 -11.29
N GLY A 117 -0.33 -10.77 -12.09
CA GLY A 117 -1.53 -11.52 -11.73
C GLY A 117 -1.62 -12.80 -12.53
N CYS A 118 -2.05 -13.88 -11.89
CA CYS A 118 -2.14 -15.20 -12.50
C CYS A 118 -3.51 -15.83 -12.27
N VAL A 119 -4.00 -16.56 -13.28
CA VAL A 119 -5.21 -17.39 -13.23
C VAL A 119 -4.85 -18.85 -13.44
N LEU A 120 -5.82 -19.76 -13.24
CA LEU A 120 -5.67 -21.19 -13.43
C LEU A 120 -4.47 -21.80 -12.68
N GLY A 121 -4.35 -21.48 -11.39
CA GLY A 121 -3.28 -22.01 -10.56
C GLY A 121 -1.86 -21.55 -10.95
N GLY A 122 -1.75 -20.42 -11.65
CA GLY A 122 -0.46 -19.86 -12.07
C GLY A 122 -0.08 -20.20 -13.52
N LEU A 123 -0.96 -20.84 -14.28
CA LEU A 123 -0.69 -21.23 -15.68
C LEU A 123 -0.73 -20.05 -16.65
N ILE A 124 -1.62 -19.07 -16.40
CA ILE A 124 -1.75 -17.86 -17.24
C ILE A 124 -1.48 -16.66 -16.38
N CYS A 125 -0.41 -15.93 -16.67
CA CYS A 125 0.02 -14.75 -15.94
C CYS A 125 0.15 -13.54 -16.85
N LYS A 126 -0.24 -12.36 -16.33
CA LYS A 126 -0.01 -11.07 -16.96
C LYS A 126 0.80 -10.19 -16.02
N ALA A 127 1.90 -9.66 -16.52
CA ALA A 127 2.77 -8.74 -15.79
C ALA A 127 2.59 -7.29 -16.30
N GLN A 128 2.73 -6.33 -15.38
CA GLN A 128 2.71 -4.92 -15.67
C GLN A 128 3.82 -4.21 -14.88
N THR A 129 4.41 -3.19 -15.48
CA THR A 129 5.37 -2.31 -14.80
C THR A 129 4.64 -1.07 -14.33
N TRP A 130 4.76 -0.76 -13.04
CA TRP A 130 4.19 0.42 -12.40
C TRP A 130 5.31 1.37 -12.02
N ARG A 131 5.05 2.67 -12.10
CA ARG A 131 6.00 3.71 -11.76
C ARG A 131 5.53 4.49 -10.55
N ARG A 132 6.44 4.77 -9.62
CA ARG A 132 6.16 5.67 -8.51
C ARG A 132 6.06 7.10 -8.99
N ILE A 133 5.06 7.82 -8.50
CA ILE A 133 4.90 9.25 -8.76
C ILE A 133 5.10 10.04 -7.47
N ASP A 134 5.82 11.15 -7.59
CA ASP A 134 6.01 12.08 -6.48
C ASP A 134 4.78 13.02 -6.43
N VAL A 135 3.95 12.86 -5.41
CA VAL A 135 2.69 13.61 -5.25
C VAL A 135 2.94 15.12 -5.12
N GLN A 136 4.17 15.51 -4.80
CA GLN A 136 4.54 16.93 -4.65
C GLN A 136 4.65 17.70 -5.98
N SER A 137 4.87 17.03 -7.10
CA SER A 137 5.01 17.70 -8.41
C SER A 137 3.67 18.11 -9.04
N THR A 138 2.56 17.54 -8.60
CA THR A 138 1.22 17.91 -9.09
C THR A 138 0.66 19.16 -8.42
N ALA A 139 1.04 19.45 -7.18
CA ALA A 139 0.59 20.62 -6.44
C ALA A 139 1.28 21.92 -6.88
N SER A 140 2.45 21.83 -7.52
CA SER A 140 3.22 22.99 -7.98
C SER A 140 2.72 23.56 -9.29
N ASN A 141 2.10 22.74 -10.16
CA ASN A 141 1.59 23.20 -11.47
C ASN A 141 0.24 23.93 -11.39
N ASP A 142 -0.54 23.69 -10.31
CA ASP A 142 -1.85 24.33 -10.16
C ASP A 142 -1.76 25.76 -9.59
N ARG A 143 -0.59 26.14 -9.02
CA ARG A 143 -0.34 27.51 -8.54
C ARG A 143 0.22 28.46 -9.59
N SER A 144 0.62 27.95 -10.75
CA SER A 144 1.19 28.80 -11.83
C SER A 144 0.17 29.19 -12.91
N ALA A 145 -1.09 28.77 -12.76
CA ALA A 145 -2.20 29.08 -13.68
C ALA A 145 -3.25 30.00 -13.04
N GLY A 146 -2.84 30.82 -12.08
CA GLY A 146 -3.67 31.85 -11.46
C GLY A 146 -3.19 33.22 -11.75
#